data_82528baefabf9069c09e54e17a6db322
#
_entry.id   82528baefabf9069c09e54e17a6db322
#
_cell.length_a   1.000
_cell.length_b   1.000
_cell.length_c   1.000
_cell.angle_alpha   90.00
_cell.angle_beta   90.00
_cell.angle_gamma   90.00
#
_symmetry.space_group_name_H-M   'P 1'
#
loop_
_entity.id
_entity.type
_entity.pdbx_description
1 polymer ?
#
loop_
_entity_poly.entity_id
_entity_poly.type
_entity_poly.pdbx_seq_one_letter_code
_entity_poly.pdbx_strand_id
1 'polypeptide(L)'
;NAKKEGRKYPWDVTFHKAIEDGKPLWPQQFPLSKLDTKKKEFIEAGMVNKFAQEYMNDARDISDASFKIDRIQKHNHTFVSKDKFGYLEDDKGDFIPINVYIGVDVAATATKKSDFQVIMVIGIDKNKNRYILEYFHERIPTFDVPEKIIALAKKYSPVKRVTIETVAAQEMVRDMVTRIATKDRRLIPGIFKGVRPP
;
A
#
# COMPACT_ATOMS: atom_id res chain seq x y z
N ASN A 1 -11.24 -15.29 -3.32
CA ASN A 1 -11.31 -16.72 -2.94
C ASN A 1 -11.83 -16.92 -1.52
N ALA A 2 -13.08 -16.49 -1.29
CA ALA A 2 -13.69 -16.59 0.02
C ALA A 2 -13.98 -18.05 0.45
N LYS A 3 -14.05 -19.02 -0.49
CA LYS A 3 -14.05 -20.45 -0.14
C LYS A 3 -12.76 -20.90 0.55
N LYS A 4 -11.60 -20.26 0.26
CA LYS A 4 -10.33 -20.55 0.94
C LYS A 4 -10.25 -19.93 2.35
N GLU A 5 -11.10 -18.93 2.65
CA GLU A 5 -11.13 -18.23 3.93
C GLU A 5 -12.22 -18.72 4.90
N GLY A 6 -12.94 -19.80 4.54
CA GLY A 6 -13.99 -20.39 5.40
C GLY A 6 -15.23 -19.50 5.62
N ARG A 7 -15.42 -18.43 4.83
CA ARG A 7 -16.60 -17.56 4.93
C ARG A 7 -17.82 -18.25 4.31
N LYS A 8 -18.91 -18.40 5.08
CA LYS A 8 -20.22 -18.82 4.55
C LYS A 8 -20.88 -17.63 3.85
N TYR A 9 -21.13 -17.78 2.54
CA TYR A 9 -22.01 -16.85 1.81
C TYR A 9 -23.46 -17.32 1.93
N PRO A 10 -24.43 -16.38 1.94
CA PRO A 10 -25.86 -16.70 1.94
C PRO A 10 -26.37 -17.20 0.57
N TRP A 11 -25.50 -17.30 -0.43
CA TRP A 11 -25.80 -17.75 -1.79
C TRP A 11 -24.74 -18.73 -2.28
N ASP A 12 -25.11 -19.63 -3.21
CA ASP A 12 -24.18 -20.48 -3.92
C ASP A 12 -23.38 -19.65 -4.93
N VAL A 13 -22.05 -19.78 -4.88
CA VAL A 13 -21.13 -19.07 -5.77
C VAL A 13 -20.48 -20.07 -6.72
N THR A 14 -20.74 -19.93 -8.02
CA THR A 14 -20.09 -20.69 -9.07
C THR A 14 -19.08 -19.82 -9.81
N PHE A 15 -17.84 -20.31 -9.95
CA PHE A 15 -16.78 -19.64 -10.68
C PHE A 15 -16.50 -20.37 -11.99
N HIS A 16 -16.57 -19.64 -13.10
CA HIS A 16 -16.18 -20.13 -14.42
C HIS A 16 -15.08 -19.25 -14.99
N LYS A 17 -14.07 -19.90 -15.57
CA LYS A 17 -13.01 -19.24 -16.33
C LYS A 17 -13.28 -19.40 -17.81
N ALA A 18 -12.88 -18.45 -18.63
CA ALA A 18 -13.01 -18.59 -20.08
C ALA A 18 -12.14 -19.74 -20.63
N ILE A 19 -11.08 -20.12 -19.92
CA ILE A 19 -10.24 -21.28 -20.22
C ILE A 19 -10.12 -22.13 -18.96
N GLU A 20 -10.57 -23.39 -19.02
CA GLU A 20 -10.43 -24.39 -17.97
C GLU A 20 -9.74 -25.63 -18.56
N ASP A 21 -8.71 -26.13 -17.90
CA ASP A 21 -7.90 -27.28 -18.32
C ASP A 21 -7.43 -27.20 -19.79
N GLY A 22 -7.06 -26.00 -20.23
CA GLY A 22 -6.60 -25.73 -21.59
C GLY A 22 -7.68 -25.70 -22.65
N LYS A 23 -8.97 -25.79 -22.26
CA LYS A 23 -10.13 -25.76 -23.16
C LYS A 23 -10.94 -24.48 -22.93
N PRO A 24 -11.46 -23.85 -24.00
CA PRO A 24 -12.34 -22.69 -23.85
C PRO A 24 -13.69 -23.14 -23.30
N LEU A 25 -14.24 -22.38 -22.37
CA LEU A 25 -15.56 -22.65 -21.78
C LEU A 25 -16.70 -22.57 -22.84
N TRP A 26 -16.54 -21.65 -23.81
CA TRP A 26 -17.52 -21.45 -24.86
C TRP A 26 -16.84 -21.41 -26.24
N PRO A 27 -16.44 -22.60 -26.80
CA PRO A 27 -15.62 -22.68 -27.99
C PRO A 27 -16.27 -22.10 -29.26
N GLN A 28 -17.61 -22.10 -29.36
CA GLN A 28 -18.32 -21.55 -30.52
C GLN A 28 -18.20 -20.03 -30.62
N GLN A 29 -18.18 -19.33 -29.49
CA GLN A 29 -18.11 -17.87 -29.43
C GLN A 29 -16.69 -17.36 -29.17
N PHE A 30 -15.97 -18.08 -28.31
CA PHE A 30 -14.62 -17.75 -27.86
C PHE A 30 -13.68 -18.96 -28.00
N PRO A 31 -13.27 -19.33 -29.22
CA PRO A 31 -12.23 -20.34 -29.39
C PRO A 31 -10.91 -19.86 -28.82
N LEU A 32 -9.98 -20.78 -28.50
CA LEU A 32 -8.67 -20.42 -27.92
C LEU A 32 -7.93 -19.35 -28.70
N SER A 33 -7.95 -19.43 -30.04
CA SER A 33 -7.29 -18.43 -30.91
C SER A 33 -7.81 -17.02 -30.67
N LYS A 34 -9.12 -16.85 -30.46
CA LYS A 34 -9.75 -15.56 -30.19
C LYS A 34 -9.39 -15.06 -28.77
N LEU A 35 -9.35 -15.97 -27.78
CA LEU A 35 -8.94 -15.64 -26.41
C LEU A 35 -7.47 -15.23 -26.36
N ASP A 36 -6.60 -15.91 -27.10
CA ASP A 36 -5.18 -15.55 -27.21
C ASP A 36 -4.98 -14.18 -27.88
N THR A 37 -5.75 -13.89 -28.92
CA THR A 37 -5.75 -12.56 -29.55
C THR A 37 -6.17 -11.49 -28.55
N LYS A 38 -7.26 -11.71 -27.82
CA LYS A 38 -7.71 -10.79 -26.78
C LYS A 38 -6.66 -10.57 -25.70
N LYS A 39 -5.99 -11.64 -25.26
CA LYS A 39 -4.89 -11.54 -24.30
C LYS A 39 -3.75 -10.67 -24.81
N LYS A 40 -3.36 -10.82 -26.09
CA LYS A 40 -2.33 -9.99 -26.72
C LYS A 40 -2.75 -8.53 -26.82
N GLU A 41 -4.00 -8.24 -27.22
CA GLU A 41 -4.53 -6.88 -27.27
C GLU A 41 -4.43 -6.17 -25.89
N PHE A 42 -4.77 -6.85 -24.81
CA PHE A 42 -4.64 -6.27 -23.46
C PHE A 42 -3.18 -6.03 -23.06
N ILE A 43 -2.26 -6.95 -23.43
CA ILE A 43 -0.82 -6.79 -23.17
C ILE A 43 -0.28 -5.56 -23.93
N GLU A 44 -0.59 -5.44 -25.22
CA GLU A 44 -0.16 -4.32 -26.07
C GLU A 44 -0.72 -2.97 -25.59
N ALA A 45 -1.93 -2.98 -25.01
CA ALA A 45 -2.53 -1.81 -24.40
C ALA A 45 -1.98 -1.48 -22.99
N GLY A 46 -0.99 -2.24 -22.48
CA GLY A 46 -0.44 -2.06 -21.14
C GLY A 46 -1.38 -2.51 -20.00
N MET A 47 -2.46 -3.22 -20.32
CA MET A 47 -3.49 -3.67 -19.37
C MET A 47 -3.37 -5.17 -19.08
N VAL A 48 -2.19 -5.64 -18.74
CA VAL A 48 -1.83 -7.07 -18.65
C VAL A 48 -2.79 -7.87 -17.74
N ASN A 49 -3.20 -7.27 -16.62
CA ASN A 49 -4.09 -7.94 -15.65
C ASN A 49 -5.57 -7.96 -16.05
N LYS A 50 -5.97 -7.18 -17.08
CA LYS A 50 -7.37 -7.09 -17.51
C LYS A 50 -7.90 -8.43 -18.03
N PHE A 51 -7.08 -9.17 -18.79
CA PHE A 51 -7.49 -10.49 -19.29
C PHE A 51 -7.76 -11.47 -18.15
N ALA A 52 -6.90 -11.50 -17.13
CA ALA A 52 -7.10 -12.35 -15.96
C ALA A 52 -8.37 -11.99 -15.20
N GLN A 53 -8.64 -10.69 -15.02
CA GLN A 53 -9.83 -10.19 -14.34
C GLN A 53 -11.12 -10.51 -15.09
N GLU A 54 -11.19 -10.19 -16.39
CA GLU A 54 -12.42 -10.23 -17.17
C GLU A 54 -12.72 -11.61 -17.76
N TYR A 55 -11.70 -12.38 -18.15
CA TYR A 55 -11.87 -13.67 -18.82
C TYR A 55 -11.55 -14.86 -17.90
N MET A 56 -10.66 -14.70 -16.93
CA MET A 56 -10.26 -15.80 -16.06
C MET A 56 -10.89 -15.73 -14.67
N ASN A 57 -11.71 -14.72 -14.38
CA ASN A 57 -12.27 -14.46 -13.04
C ASN A 57 -11.19 -14.48 -11.95
N ASP A 58 -9.96 -14.10 -12.31
CA ASP A 58 -8.82 -14.04 -11.41
C ASP A 58 -8.33 -12.58 -11.31
N ALA A 59 -8.74 -11.91 -10.25
CA ALA A 59 -8.31 -10.54 -9.98
C ALA A 59 -6.82 -10.45 -9.58
N ARG A 60 -6.14 -11.58 -9.43
CA ARG A 60 -4.79 -11.69 -8.92
C ARG A 60 -3.88 -12.40 -9.91
N ASP A 61 -3.51 -11.71 -10.99
CA ASP A 61 -2.34 -12.15 -11.74
C ASP A 61 -1.09 -11.70 -10.98
N ILE A 62 -0.54 -12.61 -10.18
CA ILE A 62 0.66 -12.37 -9.37
C ILE A 62 1.91 -12.26 -10.29
N SER A 63 1.83 -12.72 -11.55
CA SER A 63 2.97 -12.72 -12.47
C SER A 63 3.43 -11.32 -12.86
N ASP A 64 2.50 -10.34 -12.87
CA ASP A 64 2.75 -8.96 -13.27
C ASP A 64 2.58 -7.95 -12.11
N ALA A 65 2.44 -8.45 -10.89
CA ALA A 65 2.42 -7.57 -9.73
C ALA A 65 3.72 -6.77 -9.67
N SER A 66 3.60 -5.43 -9.58
CA SER A 66 4.76 -4.53 -9.40
C SER A 66 5.60 -4.89 -8.18
N PHE A 67 4.98 -5.59 -7.21
CA PHE A 67 5.63 -6.16 -6.04
C PHE A 67 5.46 -7.67 -6.02
N LYS A 68 6.52 -8.39 -6.34
CA LYS A 68 6.57 -9.86 -6.23
C LYS A 68 6.86 -10.25 -4.79
N ILE A 69 5.96 -11.00 -4.17
CA ILE A 69 6.07 -11.40 -2.74
C ILE A 69 7.35 -12.21 -2.49
N ASP A 70 7.78 -13.03 -3.45
CA ASP A 70 9.01 -13.82 -3.41
C ASP A 70 10.29 -12.97 -3.41
N ARG A 71 10.20 -11.69 -3.81
CA ARG A 71 11.31 -10.71 -3.79
C ARG A 71 11.34 -9.84 -2.54
N ILE A 72 10.30 -9.93 -1.69
CA ILE A 72 10.27 -9.20 -0.42
C ILE A 72 11.17 -9.93 0.57
N GLN A 73 12.25 -9.26 0.97
CA GLN A 73 13.15 -9.76 2.00
C GLN A 73 12.67 -9.33 3.37
N LYS A 74 12.71 -10.25 4.35
CA LYS A 74 12.48 -9.91 5.75
C LYS A 74 13.76 -9.38 6.36
N HIS A 75 13.64 -8.41 7.26
CA HIS A 75 14.76 -7.89 8.04
C HIS A 75 14.38 -7.76 9.51
N ASN A 76 15.37 -7.89 10.39
CA ASN A 76 15.23 -7.75 11.84
C ASN A 76 15.88 -6.46 12.37
N HIS A 77 16.20 -5.51 11.46
CA HIS A 77 16.86 -4.28 11.84
C HIS A 77 15.98 -3.43 12.76
N THR A 78 16.61 -2.81 13.75
CA THR A 78 15.96 -1.88 14.69
C THR A 78 16.25 -0.44 14.28
N PHE A 79 15.22 0.41 14.30
CA PHE A 79 15.41 1.84 14.07
C PHE A 79 16.06 2.52 15.27
N VAL A 80 17.14 3.25 15.01
CA VAL A 80 17.86 4.06 16.01
C VAL A 80 18.01 5.50 15.51
N SER A 81 17.69 6.46 16.38
CA SER A 81 17.95 7.88 16.12
C SER A 81 19.19 8.32 16.88
N LYS A 82 20.23 8.80 16.18
CA LYS A 82 21.48 9.27 16.78
C LYS A 82 21.96 10.52 16.05
N ASP A 83 22.36 11.56 16.80
CA ASP A 83 22.93 12.79 16.26
C ASP A 83 22.10 13.45 15.16
N LYS A 84 20.78 13.45 15.28
CA LYS A 84 19.79 13.96 14.31
C LYS A 84 19.74 13.17 12.98
N PHE A 85 20.25 11.94 12.96
CA PHE A 85 20.17 11.03 11.83
C PHE A 85 19.42 9.76 12.22
N GLY A 86 18.74 9.14 11.23
CA GLY A 86 18.11 7.83 11.38
C GLY A 86 19.04 6.72 10.90
N TYR A 87 19.07 5.64 11.65
CA TYR A 87 19.83 4.44 11.32
C TYR A 87 18.97 3.18 11.49
N LEU A 88 19.35 2.15 10.77
CA LEU A 88 18.93 0.79 11.05
C LEU A 88 20.13 0.05 11.65
N GLU A 89 19.96 -0.47 12.85
CA GLU A 89 20.92 -1.34 13.51
C GLU A 89 20.59 -2.79 13.16
N ASP A 90 21.57 -3.52 12.62
CA ASP A 90 21.43 -4.93 12.31
C ASP A 90 21.77 -5.83 13.50
N ASP A 91 21.60 -7.15 13.34
CA ASP A 91 21.86 -8.14 14.42
C ASP A 91 23.34 -8.20 14.83
N LYS A 92 24.25 -7.57 14.09
CA LYS A 92 25.70 -7.50 14.40
C LYS A 92 26.09 -6.18 15.07
N GLY A 93 25.14 -5.23 15.20
CA GLY A 93 25.36 -3.89 15.72
C GLY A 93 25.92 -2.92 14.68
N ASP A 94 25.88 -3.26 13.37
CA ASP A 94 26.26 -2.35 12.31
C ASP A 94 25.10 -1.36 12.00
N PHE A 95 25.46 -0.11 11.70
CA PHE A 95 24.49 0.95 11.46
C PHE A 95 24.38 1.29 9.97
N ILE A 96 23.18 1.17 9.42
CA ILE A 96 22.84 1.56 8.05
C ILE A 96 22.16 2.93 8.11
N PRO A 97 22.79 4.02 7.59
CA PRO A 97 22.13 5.34 7.56
C PRO A 97 20.92 5.33 6.65
N ILE A 98 19.79 5.87 7.13
CA ILE A 98 18.55 5.95 6.36
C ILE A 98 17.90 7.32 6.44
N ASN A 99 17.17 7.69 5.40
CA ASN A 99 16.19 8.77 5.44
C ASN A 99 14.80 8.18 5.66
N VAL A 100 14.07 8.72 6.64
CA VAL A 100 12.73 8.23 6.98
C VAL A 100 11.65 9.03 6.26
N TYR A 101 10.68 8.33 5.71
CA TYR A 101 9.49 8.86 5.03
C TYR A 101 8.24 8.20 5.57
N ILE A 102 7.13 8.94 5.62
CA ILE A 102 5.83 8.41 6.02
C ILE A 102 4.84 8.66 4.89
N GLY A 103 4.19 7.62 4.42
CA GLY A 103 3.07 7.67 3.49
C GLY A 103 1.76 7.44 4.21
N VAL A 104 0.73 8.22 3.89
CA VAL A 104 -0.58 8.15 4.53
C VAL A 104 -1.66 8.13 3.48
N ASP A 105 -2.48 7.08 3.51
CA ASP A 105 -3.70 6.94 2.74
C ASP A 105 -4.88 6.97 3.73
N VAL A 106 -5.71 8.02 3.61
CA VAL A 106 -6.80 8.30 4.54
C VAL A 106 -8.13 7.98 3.87
N ALA A 107 -8.89 7.06 4.44
CA ALA A 107 -10.25 6.79 3.99
C ALA A 107 -11.19 7.99 4.22
N ALA A 108 -12.01 8.29 3.20
CA ALA A 108 -12.84 9.50 3.17
C ALA A 108 -14.01 9.50 4.16
N THR A 109 -14.40 8.36 4.73
CA THR A 109 -15.62 8.24 5.56
C THR A 109 -15.33 7.80 6.99
N ALA A 110 -15.93 8.50 7.95
CA ALA A 110 -15.80 8.28 9.40
C ALA A 110 -16.84 7.30 9.99
N THR A 111 -17.42 6.40 9.19
CA THR A 111 -18.44 5.45 9.69
C THR A 111 -17.82 4.12 10.10
N LYS A 112 -18.52 3.34 10.96
CA LYS A 112 -18.08 1.97 11.37
C LYS A 112 -17.92 0.98 10.20
N LYS A 113 -18.36 1.36 8.99
CA LYS A 113 -18.17 0.62 7.73
C LYS A 113 -17.12 1.27 6.81
N SER A 114 -16.36 2.26 7.32
CA SER A 114 -15.33 2.95 6.54
C SER A 114 -14.19 2.01 6.12
N ASP A 115 -13.50 2.39 5.06
CA ASP A 115 -12.28 1.75 4.63
C ASP A 115 -11.17 1.90 5.68
N PHE A 116 -10.12 1.11 5.54
CA PHE A 116 -8.98 1.16 6.45
C PHE A 116 -8.18 2.45 6.28
N GLN A 117 -7.72 2.99 7.40
CA GLN A 117 -6.69 4.02 7.43
C GLN A 117 -5.33 3.34 7.32
N VAL A 118 -4.50 3.78 6.38
CA VAL A 118 -3.18 3.18 6.15
C VAL A 118 -2.09 4.20 6.38
N ILE A 119 -1.12 3.87 7.22
CA ILE A 119 0.09 4.67 7.42
C ILE A 119 1.29 3.73 7.31
N MET A 120 2.24 4.07 6.44
CA MET A 120 3.45 3.29 6.24
C MET A 120 4.68 4.16 6.52
N VAL A 121 5.57 3.65 7.37
CA VAL A 121 6.86 4.27 7.66
C VAL A 121 7.95 3.52 6.91
N ILE A 122 8.72 4.23 6.10
CA ILE A 122 9.75 3.66 5.22
C ILE A 122 11.09 4.34 5.49
N GLY A 123 12.14 3.54 5.68
CA GLY A 123 13.53 3.96 5.63
C GLY A 123 14.09 3.76 4.22
N ILE A 124 14.89 4.70 3.73
CA ILE A 124 15.58 4.59 2.44
C ILE A 124 17.07 4.85 2.67
N ASP A 125 17.92 3.89 2.32
CA ASP A 125 19.37 4.01 2.39
C ASP A 125 19.98 4.71 1.15
N LYS A 126 21.30 4.88 1.16
CA LYS A 126 22.06 5.47 0.04
C LYS A 126 21.98 4.67 -1.26
N ASN A 127 21.74 3.36 -1.15
CA ASN A 127 21.64 2.44 -2.29
C ASN A 127 20.21 2.36 -2.83
N LYS A 128 19.26 3.17 -2.29
CA LYS A 128 17.84 3.18 -2.60
C LYS A 128 17.08 1.91 -2.17
N ASN A 129 17.67 1.10 -1.29
CA ASN A 129 16.93 0.03 -0.64
C ASN A 129 15.84 0.64 0.26
N ARG A 130 14.67 0.01 0.25
CA ARG A 130 13.50 0.46 1.02
C ARG A 130 13.22 -0.53 2.12
N TYR A 131 13.15 -0.03 3.35
CA TYR A 131 12.88 -0.81 4.55
C TYR A 131 11.54 -0.38 5.12
N ILE A 132 10.60 -1.29 5.26
CA ILE A 132 9.33 -1.03 5.96
C ILE A 132 9.63 -1.08 7.44
N LEU A 133 9.53 0.07 8.13
CA LEU A 133 9.83 0.20 9.55
C LEU A 133 8.60 -0.06 10.40
N GLU A 134 7.45 0.45 9.95
CA GLU A 134 6.16 0.22 10.60
C GLU A 134 5.02 0.34 9.59
N TYR A 135 3.99 -0.44 9.80
CA TYR A 135 2.79 -0.45 9.00
C TYR A 135 1.56 -0.43 9.90
N PHE A 136 0.76 0.62 9.77
CA PHE A 136 -0.52 0.77 10.44
C PHE A 136 -1.64 0.57 9.42
N HIS A 137 -2.59 -0.32 9.72
CA HIS A 137 -3.72 -0.64 8.85
C HIS A 137 -4.92 -0.98 9.73
N GLU A 138 -5.67 0.04 10.14
CA GLU A 138 -6.78 -0.12 11.05
C GLU A 138 -7.96 0.79 10.67
N ARG A 139 -9.14 0.43 11.16
CA ARG A 139 -10.34 1.26 11.07
C ARG A 139 -10.43 2.15 12.29
N ILE A 140 -9.92 3.37 12.16
CA ILE A 140 -10.05 4.41 13.18
C ILE A 140 -10.81 5.60 12.60
N PRO A 141 -11.47 6.41 13.44
CA PRO A 141 -12.07 7.66 13.00
C PRO A 141 -11.06 8.58 12.31
N THR A 142 -11.47 9.24 11.24
CA THR A 142 -10.58 10.11 10.45
C THR A 142 -9.95 11.24 11.28
N PHE A 143 -10.63 11.72 12.32
CA PHE A 143 -10.11 12.78 13.20
C PHE A 143 -9.04 12.28 14.19
N ASP A 144 -8.90 10.95 14.40
CA ASP A 144 -7.83 10.36 15.23
C ASP A 144 -6.55 10.12 14.42
N VAL A 145 -6.64 10.11 13.08
CA VAL A 145 -5.49 9.89 12.18
C VAL A 145 -4.35 10.90 12.40
N PRO A 146 -4.63 12.22 12.58
CA PRO A 146 -3.57 13.20 12.83
C PRO A 146 -2.69 12.88 14.03
N GLU A 147 -3.27 12.44 15.14
CA GLU A 147 -2.51 12.07 16.35
C GLU A 147 -1.62 10.85 16.08
N LYS A 148 -2.14 9.85 15.34
CA LYS A 148 -1.35 8.68 14.94
C LYS A 148 -0.18 9.05 14.05
N ILE A 149 -0.38 9.93 13.06
CA ILE A 149 0.70 10.44 12.20
C ILE A 149 1.78 11.13 13.03
N ILE A 150 1.38 12.01 13.97
CA ILE A 150 2.29 12.73 14.84
C ILE A 150 3.08 11.78 15.75
N ALA A 151 2.42 10.77 16.32
CA ALA A 151 3.08 9.76 17.15
C ALA A 151 4.16 9.01 16.37
N LEU A 152 3.86 8.58 15.14
CA LEU A 152 4.82 7.92 14.25
C LEU A 152 5.96 8.85 13.83
N ALA A 153 5.66 10.11 13.50
CA ALA A 153 6.68 11.09 13.14
C ALA A 153 7.65 11.38 14.30
N LYS A 154 7.18 11.33 15.54
CA LYS A 154 8.02 11.45 16.75
C LYS A 154 8.85 10.19 16.98
N LYS A 155 8.23 9.01 16.88
CA LYS A 155 8.89 7.72 17.08
C LYS A 155 10.06 7.51 16.11
N TYR A 156 9.87 7.91 14.87
CA TYR A 156 10.85 7.72 13.79
C TYR A 156 11.61 9.00 13.41
N SER A 157 11.65 9.97 14.32
CA SER A 157 12.41 11.21 14.10
C SER A 157 13.93 10.93 13.93
N PRO A 158 14.62 11.59 12.96
CA PRO A 158 14.12 12.65 12.08
C PRO A 158 13.42 12.13 10.81
N VAL A 159 12.19 12.58 10.58
CA VAL A 159 11.45 12.28 9.35
C VAL A 159 11.74 13.36 8.31
N LYS A 160 12.05 12.93 7.09
CA LYS A 160 12.32 13.86 5.95
C LYS A 160 11.03 14.40 5.33
N ARG A 161 10.00 13.55 5.24
CA ARG A 161 8.70 13.93 4.67
C ARG A 161 7.61 13.02 5.17
N VAL A 162 6.44 13.61 5.42
CA VAL A 162 5.16 12.91 5.58
C VAL A 162 4.29 13.30 4.38
N THR A 163 3.89 12.32 3.59
CA THR A 163 3.05 12.50 2.41
C THR A 163 1.65 12.00 2.73
N ILE A 164 0.67 12.89 2.62
CA ILE A 164 -0.74 12.58 2.87
C ILE A 164 -1.47 12.71 1.54
N GLU A 165 -2.13 11.66 1.09
CA GLU A 165 -3.00 11.73 -0.08
C GLU A 165 -4.14 12.72 0.21
N THR A 166 -4.35 13.71 -0.68
CA THR A 166 -5.32 14.78 -0.46
C THR A 166 -6.41 14.75 -1.51
N VAL A 167 -7.55 14.14 -1.13
CA VAL A 167 -8.83 14.26 -1.84
C VAL A 167 -9.84 14.75 -0.79
N ALA A 168 -10.45 15.91 -0.98
CA ALA A 168 -11.52 16.48 -0.14
C ALA A 168 -11.32 16.38 1.39
N ALA A 169 -11.83 15.32 2.05
CA ALA A 169 -11.76 15.14 3.51
C ALA A 169 -10.33 15.01 4.06
N GLN A 170 -9.38 14.66 3.23
CA GLN A 170 -7.98 14.45 3.60
C GLN A 170 -7.20 15.76 3.76
N GLU A 171 -7.67 16.86 3.14
CA GLU A 171 -7.12 18.21 3.39
C GLU A 171 -7.27 18.60 4.85
N MET A 172 -8.40 18.25 5.47
CA MET A 172 -8.63 18.48 6.90
C MET A 172 -7.59 17.77 7.77
N VAL A 173 -7.27 16.50 7.47
CA VAL A 173 -6.26 15.72 8.20
C VAL A 173 -4.90 16.39 8.09
N ARG A 174 -4.49 16.82 6.89
CA ARG A 174 -3.22 17.54 6.67
C ARG A 174 -3.16 18.83 7.49
N ASP A 175 -4.25 19.61 7.50
CA ASP A 175 -4.31 20.88 8.23
C ASP A 175 -4.26 20.65 9.73
N MET A 176 -4.95 19.63 10.25
CA MET A 176 -4.88 19.26 11.66
C MET A 176 -3.46 18.81 12.06
N VAL A 177 -2.82 17.93 11.26
CA VAL A 177 -1.43 17.51 11.49
C VAL A 177 -0.49 18.72 11.51
N THR A 178 -0.63 19.64 10.56
CA THR A 178 0.20 20.85 10.49
C THR A 178 0.00 21.73 11.73
N ARG A 179 -1.21 21.93 12.19
CA ARG A 179 -1.52 22.68 13.42
C ARG A 179 -0.91 22.06 14.67
N ILE A 180 -0.99 20.73 14.81
CA ILE A 180 -0.39 19.99 15.93
C ILE A 180 1.14 20.13 15.86
N ALA A 181 1.72 19.91 14.69
CA ALA A 181 3.17 19.99 14.48
C ALA A 181 3.73 21.40 14.75
N THR A 182 2.98 22.46 14.43
CA THR A 182 3.38 23.85 14.71
C THR A 182 3.52 24.13 16.21
N LYS A 183 2.73 23.44 17.04
CA LYS A 183 2.78 23.56 18.50
C LYS A 183 3.85 22.68 19.14
N ASP A 184 4.38 21.71 18.43
CA ASP A 184 5.37 20.76 18.95
C ASP A 184 6.77 21.10 18.39
N ARG A 185 7.65 21.63 19.24
CA ARG A 185 9.02 22.02 18.87
C ARG A 185 9.90 20.89 18.36
N ARG A 186 9.50 19.62 18.55
CA ARG A 186 10.23 18.42 18.07
C ARG A 186 9.92 18.11 16.61
N LEU A 187 8.93 18.76 16.02
CA LEU A 187 8.49 18.51 14.65
C LEU A 187 8.73 19.75 13.79
N ILE A 188 9.05 19.52 12.53
CA ILE A 188 9.18 20.57 11.52
C ILE A 188 7.89 20.60 10.70
N PRO A 189 7.01 21.62 10.83
CA PRO A 189 5.72 21.63 10.11
C PRO A 189 5.86 21.46 8.58
N GLY A 190 6.95 21.94 8.01
CA GLY A 190 7.22 21.87 6.57
C GLY A 190 7.42 20.48 5.98
N ILE A 191 7.56 19.42 6.81
CA ILE A 191 7.69 18.04 6.31
C ILE A 191 6.34 17.44 5.88
N PHE A 192 5.21 17.99 6.32
CA PHE A 192 3.87 17.48 6.02
C PHE A 192 3.38 18.02 4.68
N LYS A 193 3.24 17.16 3.68
CA LYS A 193 2.86 17.52 2.31
C LYS A 193 1.60 16.77 1.88
N GLY A 194 0.65 17.49 1.30
CA GLY A 194 -0.46 16.89 0.58
C GLY A 194 -0.01 16.51 -0.84
N VAL A 195 -0.49 15.38 -1.33
CA VAL A 195 -0.29 14.93 -2.71
C VAL A 195 -1.64 14.50 -3.28
N ARG A 196 -1.98 14.99 -4.47
CA ARG A 196 -3.16 14.52 -5.19
C ARG A 196 -2.79 13.23 -5.92
N PRO A 197 -3.65 12.21 -5.91
CA PRO A 197 -3.46 11.03 -6.75
C PRO A 197 -3.44 11.45 -8.24
N PRO A 198 -2.73 10.71 -9.09
CA PRO A 198 -2.66 10.95 -10.53
C PRO A 198 -4.02 10.78 -11.23
#